data_6402e342dd23dce5a58d6dc80f814fed
#
_entry.id   6402e342dd23dce5a58d6dc80f814fed
#
_cell.length_a   1.000
_cell.length_b   1.000
_cell.length_c   1.000
_cell.angle_alpha   90.00
_cell.angle_beta   90.00
_cell.angle_gamma   90.00
#
_symmetry.space_group_name_H-M   'P 1'
#
loop_
_entity.id
_entity.type
_entity.pdbx_description
1 polymer ?
#
loop_
_entity_poly.entity_id
_entity_poly.type
_entity_poly.pdbx_seq_one_letter_code
_entity_poly.pdbx_strand_id
1 'polypeptide(L)'
;GKPLPKGAEIALAAVDEGLLSLAPNLSWDVVEAMLTRRGYGVQHATAQMQVIGRRHFGKKALPAGGGGGKAPTRELFDTLLLWKGRVALSDAGEATVDVPLNDSLTSFRIVAVATAGLDRFGSGSTSIRATKDLMLLAGLPPVVRDGDKFRAGFTLRNTTERAMTTEVKAALSADGKPLPLAAQSVALAAGEAKEI
;
A
#
# COMPACT_ATOMS: atom_id res chain seq x y z
N GLY A 1 17.34 26.61 -6.31
CA GLY A 1 16.39 27.08 -5.30
C GLY A 1 17.13 27.88 -4.24
N LYS A 2 16.46 28.77 -3.54
CA LYS A 2 17.06 29.44 -2.37
C LYS A 2 17.00 28.51 -1.17
N PRO A 3 18.03 28.48 -0.29
CA PRO A 3 17.98 27.68 0.93
C PRO A 3 16.81 28.11 1.81
N LEU A 4 16.24 27.15 2.53
CA LEU A 4 15.20 27.44 3.50
C LEU A 4 15.77 28.25 4.68
N PRO A 5 15.03 29.20 5.23
CA PRO A 5 15.51 29.99 6.36
C PRO A 5 15.69 29.12 7.60
N LYS A 6 16.55 29.57 8.51
CA LYS A 6 16.79 28.93 9.80
C LYS A 6 15.47 28.80 10.59
N GLY A 7 15.23 27.64 11.18
CA GLY A 7 14.00 27.34 11.89
C GLY A 7 12.85 26.82 11.01
N ALA A 8 13.12 26.54 9.75
CA ALA A 8 12.16 25.82 8.91
C ALA A 8 11.98 24.37 9.39
N GLU A 9 10.80 23.87 9.24
CA GLU A 9 10.40 22.51 9.65
C GLU A 9 9.66 21.81 8.51
N ILE A 10 9.69 20.49 8.52
CA ILE A 10 8.98 19.66 7.54
C ILE A 10 8.04 18.71 8.29
N ALA A 11 6.81 18.60 7.81
CA ALA A 11 5.96 17.43 8.05
C ALA A 11 6.20 16.42 6.92
N LEU A 12 6.44 15.15 7.27
CA LEU A 12 6.76 14.09 6.33
C LEU A 12 5.79 12.92 6.45
N ALA A 13 5.27 12.48 5.32
CA ALA A 13 4.44 11.28 5.21
C ALA A 13 4.97 10.34 4.13
N ALA A 14 4.90 9.03 4.36
CA ALA A 14 5.12 8.00 3.36
C ALA A 14 3.91 7.08 3.33
N VAL A 15 3.16 7.09 2.21
CA VAL A 15 1.83 6.49 2.08
C VAL A 15 1.74 5.67 0.81
N ASP A 16 1.02 4.55 0.86
CA ASP A 16 0.73 3.71 -0.30
C ASP A 16 -0.02 4.50 -1.38
N GLU A 17 0.49 4.48 -2.62
CA GLU A 17 -0.14 5.19 -3.75
C GLU A 17 -1.47 4.57 -4.18
N GLY A 18 -1.67 3.28 -3.95
CA GLY A 18 -2.95 2.62 -4.20
C GLY A 18 -4.05 3.20 -3.31
N LEU A 19 -3.75 3.43 -2.02
CA LEU A 19 -4.68 4.10 -1.11
C LEU A 19 -4.97 5.54 -1.56
N LEU A 20 -3.96 6.29 -1.96
CA LEU A 20 -4.11 7.67 -2.41
C LEU A 20 -4.91 7.77 -3.72
N SER A 21 -4.89 6.74 -4.55
CA SER A 21 -5.71 6.66 -5.76
C SER A 21 -7.21 6.48 -5.45
N LEU A 22 -7.52 5.81 -4.33
CA LEU A 22 -8.89 5.61 -3.85
C LEU A 22 -9.39 6.80 -3.02
N ALA A 23 -8.51 7.36 -2.20
CA ALA A 23 -8.81 8.47 -1.29
C ALA A 23 -7.66 9.50 -1.32
N PRO A 24 -7.67 10.42 -2.30
CA PRO A 24 -6.63 11.43 -2.42
C PRO A 24 -6.63 12.38 -1.23
N ASN A 25 -5.44 12.71 -0.75
CA ASN A 25 -5.28 13.70 0.30
C ASN A 25 -5.06 15.10 -0.28
N LEU A 26 -6.11 15.90 -0.32
CA LEU A 26 -6.09 17.26 -0.86
C LEU A 26 -5.39 18.27 0.06
N SER A 27 -5.18 17.94 1.35
CA SER A 27 -4.57 18.85 2.31
C SER A 27 -3.07 19.07 2.07
N TRP A 28 -2.43 18.27 1.20
CA TRP A 28 -1.03 18.46 0.84
C TRP A 28 -0.80 19.61 -0.14
N ASP A 29 -1.82 20.03 -0.87
CA ASP A 29 -1.84 21.36 -1.48
C ASP A 29 -2.25 22.37 -0.41
N VAL A 30 -1.24 22.90 0.28
CA VAL A 30 -1.44 23.74 1.46
C VAL A 30 -2.18 25.02 1.10
N VAL A 31 -1.90 25.61 -0.07
CA VAL A 31 -2.55 26.85 -0.53
C VAL A 31 -4.02 26.60 -0.76
N GLU A 32 -4.35 25.58 -1.53
CA GLU A 32 -5.72 25.25 -1.85
C GLU A 32 -6.51 24.82 -0.61
N ALA A 33 -5.90 24.03 0.27
CA ALA A 33 -6.50 23.63 1.54
C ALA A 33 -6.81 24.83 2.45
N MET A 34 -5.97 25.86 2.47
CA MET A 34 -6.19 27.07 3.25
C MET A 34 -7.22 27.99 2.65
N LEU A 35 -7.34 28.03 1.32
CA LEU A 35 -8.27 28.87 0.57
C LEU A 35 -9.62 28.20 0.31
N THR A 36 -9.84 27.00 0.83
CA THR A 36 -11.13 26.29 0.67
C THR A 36 -12.29 27.10 1.19
N ARG A 37 -13.39 27.10 0.45
CA ARG A 37 -14.64 27.74 0.88
C ARG A 37 -15.11 27.09 2.19
N ARG A 38 -15.28 27.91 3.22
CA ARG A 38 -15.88 27.45 4.48
C ARG A 38 -17.39 27.45 4.34
N GLY A 39 -18.03 26.40 4.86
CA GLY A 39 -19.49 26.37 4.97
C GLY A 39 -20.01 27.51 5.84
N TYR A 40 -21.23 27.94 5.58
CA TYR A 40 -21.90 28.93 6.44
C TYR A 40 -22.05 28.34 7.84
N GLY A 41 -21.73 29.12 8.88
CA GLY A 41 -21.87 28.72 10.28
C GLY A 41 -23.32 28.57 10.77
N VAL A 42 -24.29 28.73 9.85
CA VAL A 42 -25.72 28.59 10.13
C VAL A 42 -26.24 27.32 9.47
N GLN A 43 -26.73 26.39 10.25
CA GLN A 43 -27.42 25.19 9.79
C GLN A 43 -28.92 25.39 9.93
N HIS A 44 -29.66 25.23 8.83
CA HIS A 44 -31.09 25.17 8.86
C HIS A 44 -31.56 23.72 9.01
N ALA A 45 -32.20 23.39 10.11
CA ALA A 45 -32.82 22.10 10.32
C ALA A 45 -34.35 22.29 10.35
N THR A 46 -35.07 21.51 9.54
CA THR A 46 -36.54 21.44 9.61
C THR A 46 -36.90 20.16 10.40
N ALA A 47 -37.90 20.25 11.28
CA ALA A 47 -38.43 19.11 12.02
C ALA A 47 -39.10 18.04 11.16
N GLN A 48 -39.23 18.28 9.86
CA GLN A 48 -39.81 17.32 8.90
C GLN A 48 -39.07 15.98 8.84
N MET A 49 -37.76 15.98 9.09
CA MET A 49 -36.96 14.74 9.13
C MET A 49 -37.25 13.88 10.37
N GLN A 50 -37.88 14.44 11.42
CA GLN A 50 -38.24 13.72 12.65
C GLN A 50 -39.59 13.03 12.56
N VAL A 51 -40.41 13.36 11.56
CA VAL A 51 -41.77 12.81 11.38
C VAL A 51 -41.77 11.49 10.60
N ILE A 52 -40.67 11.14 9.96
CA ILE A 52 -40.59 9.90 9.18
C ILE A 52 -40.25 8.74 10.12
N GLY A 53 -41.21 7.84 10.24
CA GLY A 53 -41.28 6.71 11.13
C GLY A 53 -39.98 5.91 11.31
N ARG A 54 -39.94 5.13 12.41
CA ARG A 54 -38.82 4.31 12.85
C ARG A 54 -38.17 3.58 11.69
N ARG A 55 -36.97 4.04 11.30
CA ARG A 55 -36.06 3.25 10.47
C ARG A 55 -35.42 2.18 11.35
N HIS A 56 -35.64 0.93 11.05
CA HIS A 56 -34.86 -0.16 11.62
C HIS A 56 -33.43 -0.07 11.11
N PHE A 57 -32.54 0.42 11.94
CA PHE A 57 -31.10 0.26 11.73
C PHE A 57 -30.69 -1.14 12.20
N GLY A 58 -30.81 -2.13 11.33
CA GLY A 58 -30.19 -3.41 11.55
C GLY A 58 -28.68 -3.27 11.49
N LYS A 59 -27.96 -3.69 12.53
CA LYS A 59 -26.51 -3.91 12.42
C LYS A 59 -26.33 -5.04 11.40
N LYS A 60 -25.81 -4.70 10.20
CA LYS A 60 -25.32 -5.74 9.30
C LYS A 60 -24.17 -6.44 10.01
N ALA A 61 -24.29 -7.73 10.22
CA ALA A 61 -23.23 -8.55 10.73
C ALA A 61 -22.03 -8.39 9.79
N LEU A 62 -20.90 -7.97 10.33
CA LEU A 62 -19.62 -8.03 9.62
C LEU A 62 -19.31 -9.51 9.35
N PRO A 63 -19.01 -9.90 8.11
CA PRO A 63 -18.57 -11.27 7.86
C PRO A 63 -17.30 -11.52 8.68
N ALA A 64 -17.30 -12.61 9.45
CA ALA A 64 -16.11 -13.05 10.16
C ALA A 64 -15.03 -13.37 9.12
N GLY A 65 -13.95 -12.58 9.14
CA GLY A 65 -12.77 -12.84 8.33
C GLY A 65 -12.09 -14.12 8.82
N GLY A 66 -12.29 -15.22 8.10
CA GLY A 66 -11.58 -16.46 8.32
C GLY A 66 -10.19 -16.36 7.68
N GLY A 67 -9.18 -16.22 8.49
CA GLY A 67 -7.77 -16.22 8.07
C GLY A 67 -6.95 -16.97 9.11
N GLY A 68 -6.93 -18.28 9.07
CA GLY A 68 -6.07 -19.10 9.89
C GLY A 68 -5.13 -19.93 9.02
N GLY A 69 -3.90 -19.55 8.90
CA GLY A 69 -2.84 -20.34 8.29
C GLY A 69 -1.49 -19.72 8.59
N LYS A 70 -0.75 -20.30 9.51
CA LYS A 70 0.65 -19.93 9.81
C LYS A 70 1.58 -20.47 8.74
N ALA A 71 1.72 -19.72 7.63
CA ALA A 71 2.91 -19.77 6.80
C ALA A 71 3.76 -18.51 7.08
N PRO A 72 5.07 -18.44 6.80
CA PRO A 72 5.83 -17.20 6.86
C PRO A 72 5.32 -16.28 5.75
N THR A 73 4.21 -15.66 5.99
CA THR A 73 3.49 -14.78 5.08
C THR A 73 3.87 -13.35 5.41
N ARG A 74 3.92 -12.52 4.38
CA ARG A 74 4.01 -11.08 4.53
C ARG A 74 2.87 -10.64 5.43
N GLU A 75 3.18 -10.10 6.60
CA GLU A 75 2.19 -9.78 7.64
C GLU A 75 2.00 -8.28 7.83
N LEU A 76 2.98 -7.46 7.39
CA LEU A 76 2.94 -6.02 7.54
C LEU A 76 2.50 -5.36 6.24
N PHE A 77 1.24 -4.99 6.15
CA PHE A 77 0.62 -4.32 5.01
C PHE A 77 0.09 -2.93 5.36
N ASP A 78 0.73 -2.24 6.29
CA ASP A 78 0.34 -0.89 6.65
C ASP A 78 0.44 0.03 5.44
N THR A 79 -0.62 0.76 5.15
CA THR A 79 -0.67 1.72 4.05
C THR A 79 0.04 3.03 4.37
N LEU A 80 0.31 3.30 5.64
CA LEU A 80 1.08 4.42 6.14
C LEU A 80 2.41 3.90 6.72
N LEU A 81 3.51 4.08 5.99
CA LEU A 81 4.83 3.65 6.45
C LEU A 81 5.41 4.60 7.50
N LEU A 82 5.18 5.89 7.31
CA LEU A 82 5.75 6.91 8.17
C LEU A 82 4.85 8.13 8.23
N TRP A 83 4.69 8.66 9.43
CA TRP A 83 4.18 10.00 9.67
C TRP A 83 5.06 10.70 10.71
N LYS A 84 5.68 11.80 10.30
CA LYS A 84 6.38 12.70 11.21
C LYS A 84 5.83 14.09 11.00
N GLY A 85 5.08 14.59 11.96
CA GLY A 85 4.48 15.92 11.91
C GLY A 85 5.50 17.06 12.02
N ARG A 86 6.71 16.77 12.50
CA ARG A 86 7.76 17.76 12.70
C ARG A 86 9.15 17.15 12.55
N VAL A 87 9.87 17.61 11.55
CA VAL A 87 11.28 17.28 11.32
C VAL A 87 12.03 18.59 11.21
N ALA A 88 12.96 18.83 12.13
CA ALA A 88 13.81 20.02 12.10
C ALA A 88 14.85 19.89 10.96
N LEU A 89 15.10 20.98 10.28
CA LEU A 89 16.17 21.07 9.28
C LEU A 89 17.46 21.54 9.91
N SER A 90 18.58 21.06 9.36
CA SER A 90 19.91 21.57 9.65
C SER A 90 20.07 23.02 9.17
N ASP A 91 21.17 23.67 9.54
CA ASP A 91 21.49 25.01 9.03
C ASP A 91 21.70 25.04 7.49
N ALA A 92 21.98 23.88 6.88
CA ALA A 92 22.03 23.69 5.42
C ALA A 92 20.64 23.54 4.77
N GLY A 93 19.56 23.46 5.56
CA GLY A 93 18.21 23.23 5.07
C GLY A 93 17.92 21.75 4.73
N GLU A 94 18.65 20.82 5.35
CA GLU A 94 18.57 19.40 5.06
C GLU A 94 18.16 18.61 6.32
N ALA A 95 17.46 17.49 6.09
CA ALA A 95 17.21 16.48 7.10
C ALA A 95 17.23 15.08 6.48
N THR A 96 17.70 14.11 7.24
CA THR A 96 17.64 12.70 6.86
C THR A 96 16.63 11.98 7.72
N VAL A 97 15.75 11.23 7.09
CA VAL A 97 14.70 10.46 7.77
C VAL A 97 14.66 9.07 7.19
N ASP A 98 14.80 8.06 8.04
CA ASP A 98 14.64 6.67 7.65
C ASP A 98 13.15 6.35 7.50
N VAL A 99 12.78 5.77 6.37
CA VAL A 99 11.42 5.30 6.08
C VAL A 99 11.45 3.77 6.10
N PRO A 100 10.87 3.12 7.11
CA PRO A 100 10.81 1.67 7.17
C PRO A 100 9.89 1.14 6.07
N LEU A 101 10.40 0.26 5.21
CA LEU A 101 9.56 -0.42 4.23
C LEU A 101 8.90 -1.63 4.88
N ASN A 102 7.66 -1.87 4.52
CA ASN A 102 6.92 -3.06 4.92
C ASN A 102 6.93 -4.14 3.80
N ASP A 103 6.14 -5.20 3.97
CA ASP A 103 6.08 -6.31 3.03
C ASP A 103 5.24 -6.05 1.78
N SER A 104 4.65 -4.88 1.63
CA SER A 104 3.85 -4.53 0.47
C SER A 104 4.72 -4.33 -0.76
N LEU A 105 4.33 -4.95 -1.87
CA LEU A 105 4.94 -4.77 -3.18
C LEU A 105 4.14 -3.73 -3.97
N THR A 106 4.36 -2.47 -3.64
CA THR A 106 3.60 -1.34 -4.15
C THR A 106 4.49 -0.11 -4.32
N SER A 107 3.92 0.97 -4.83
CA SER A 107 4.55 2.28 -4.83
C SER A 107 4.11 3.07 -3.61
N PHE A 108 5.05 3.69 -2.94
CA PHE A 108 4.79 4.60 -1.83
C PHE A 108 5.13 6.02 -2.23
N ARG A 109 4.21 6.94 -1.99
CA ARG A 109 4.44 8.37 -2.15
C ARG A 109 4.99 8.95 -0.87
N ILE A 110 6.14 9.59 -0.96
CA ILE A 110 6.75 10.36 0.12
C ILE A 110 6.37 11.82 -0.14
N VAL A 111 5.69 12.44 0.81
CA VAL A 111 5.26 13.84 0.74
C VAL A 111 5.91 14.60 1.88
N ALA A 112 6.51 15.72 1.54
CA ALA A 112 7.05 16.68 2.50
C ALA A 112 6.28 18.00 2.39
N VAL A 113 5.80 18.51 3.51
CA VAL A 113 5.22 19.85 3.62
C VAL A 113 6.15 20.68 4.49
N ALA A 114 6.78 21.68 3.89
CA ALA A 114 7.72 22.56 4.57
C ALA A 114 7.03 23.84 5.02
N THR A 115 7.38 24.31 6.20
CA THR A 115 6.95 25.60 6.75
C THR A 115 8.15 26.37 7.30
N ALA A 116 8.14 27.68 7.09
CA ALA A 116 9.17 28.57 7.62
C ALA A 116 8.53 29.90 8.05
N GLY A 117 8.32 30.06 9.34
CA GLY A 117 7.54 31.18 9.87
C GLY A 117 6.05 31.04 9.59
N LEU A 118 5.35 32.16 9.49
CA LEU A 118 3.90 32.22 9.32
C LEU A 118 3.48 32.41 7.85
N ASP A 119 4.40 32.75 6.99
CA ASP A 119 4.14 33.23 5.63
C ASP A 119 4.80 32.40 4.52
N ARG A 120 5.63 31.41 4.87
CA ARG A 120 6.34 30.57 3.90
C ARG A 120 6.02 29.11 4.13
N PHE A 121 5.49 28.51 3.11
CA PHE A 121 5.19 27.09 3.08
C PHE A 121 5.27 26.56 1.66
N GLY A 122 5.44 25.28 1.53
CA GLY A 122 5.46 24.58 0.27
C GLY A 122 5.40 23.08 0.47
N SER A 123 5.06 22.37 -0.57
CA SER A 123 5.04 20.91 -0.56
C SER A 123 5.83 20.34 -1.73
N GLY A 124 6.35 19.16 -1.54
CA GLY A 124 7.02 18.38 -2.56
C GLY A 124 6.76 16.90 -2.33
N SER A 125 6.80 16.11 -3.39
CA SER A 125 6.64 14.67 -3.27
C SER A 125 7.51 13.92 -4.25
N THR A 126 7.83 12.68 -3.87
CA THR A 126 8.47 11.69 -4.72
C THR A 126 7.85 10.33 -4.46
N SER A 127 8.09 9.37 -5.35
CA SER A 127 7.60 8.00 -5.17
C SER A 127 8.76 7.03 -5.13
N ILE A 128 8.64 6.03 -4.28
CA ILE A 128 9.51 4.86 -4.23
C ILE A 128 8.68 3.61 -4.53
N ARG A 129 9.28 2.65 -5.21
CA ARG A 129 8.61 1.41 -5.55
C ARG A 129 9.30 0.24 -4.85
N ALA A 130 8.52 -0.52 -4.08
CA ALA A 130 8.95 -1.77 -3.48
C ALA A 130 8.61 -2.95 -4.40
N THR A 131 9.62 -3.67 -4.84
CA THR A 131 9.48 -4.85 -5.71
C THR A 131 10.39 -5.97 -5.22
N LYS A 132 10.14 -7.20 -5.65
CA LYS A 132 11.06 -8.32 -5.51
C LYS A 132 11.61 -8.70 -6.87
N ASP A 133 12.87 -9.06 -6.93
CA ASP A 133 13.56 -9.46 -8.16
C ASP A 133 12.87 -10.64 -8.86
N LEU A 134 12.39 -11.59 -8.08
CA LEU A 134 11.62 -12.74 -8.54
C LEU A 134 10.27 -12.81 -7.82
N MET A 135 9.20 -12.90 -8.57
CA MET A 135 7.85 -13.05 -8.05
C MET A 135 7.25 -14.39 -8.48
N LEU A 136 6.56 -15.05 -7.56
CA LEU A 136 5.75 -16.24 -7.81
C LEU A 136 4.29 -15.89 -7.55
N LEU A 137 3.46 -16.00 -8.57
CA LEU A 137 2.01 -15.79 -8.51
C LEU A 137 1.31 -17.13 -8.64
N ALA A 138 0.50 -17.47 -7.65
CA ALA A 138 -0.25 -18.73 -7.65
C ALA A 138 -1.56 -18.56 -8.44
N GLY A 139 -1.80 -19.46 -9.40
CA GLY A 139 -3.06 -19.61 -10.12
C GLY A 139 -3.86 -20.81 -9.64
N LEU A 140 -3.93 -21.01 -8.32
CA LEU A 140 -4.69 -22.09 -7.72
C LEU A 140 -6.16 -21.69 -7.55
N PRO A 141 -7.12 -22.61 -7.76
CA PRO A 141 -8.51 -22.33 -7.44
C PRO A 141 -8.67 -22.11 -5.92
N PRO A 142 -9.44 -21.10 -5.49
CA PRO A 142 -9.59 -20.78 -4.07
C PRO A 142 -10.40 -21.84 -3.30
N VAL A 143 -11.20 -22.63 -4.00
CA VAL A 143 -12.04 -23.71 -3.45
C VAL A 143 -12.01 -24.90 -4.40
N VAL A 144 -11.81 -26.09 -3.86
CA VAL A 144 -11.85 -27.37 -4.60
C VAL A 144 -12.82 -28.29 -3.85
N ARG A 145 -13.65 -29.00 -4.60
CA ARG A 145 -14.60 -29.99 -4.07
C ARG A 145 -14.06 -31.39 -4.25
N ASP A 146 -14.58 -32.32 -3.46
CA ASP A 146 -14.27 -33.73 -3.63
C ASP A 146 -14.64 -34.21 -5.04
N GLY A 147 -13.71 -34.91 -5.71
CA GLY A 147 -13.85 -35.35 -7.09
C GLY A 147 -13.47 -34.34 -8.17
N ASP A 148 -13.16 -33.09 -7.83
CA ASP A 148 -12.72 -32.09 -8.79
C ASP A 148 -11.34 -32.45 -9.37
N LYS A 149 -11.19 -32.18 -10.65
CA LYS A 149 -9.91 -32.25 -11.36
C LYS A 149 -9.52 -30.85 -11.82
N PHE A 150 -8.36 -30.38 -11.40
CA PHE A 150 -7.86 -29.07 -11.80
C PHE A 150 -6.39 -29.12 -12.16
N ARG A 151 -5.92 -28.12 -12.88
CA ARG A 151 -4.51 -27.89 -13.16
C ARG A 151 -4.01 -26.76 -12.25
N ALA A 152 -2.99 -27.04 -11.48
CA ALA A 152 -2.28 -26.02 -10.74
C ALA A 152 -1.35 -25.28 -11.70
N GLY A 153 -1.50 -23.97 -11.79
CA GLY A 153 -0.61 -23.11 -12.57
C GLY A 153 0.05 -22.07 -11.68
N PHE A 154 1.26 -21.72 -12.00
CA PHE A 154 2.01 -20.65 -11.33
C PHE A 154 2.67 -19.76 -12.37
N THR A 155 2.70 -18.47 -12.13
CA THR A 155 3.43 -17.53 -12.98
C THR A 155 4.67 -17.06 -12.24
N LEU A 156 5.84 -17.34 -12.80
CA LEU A 156 7.10 -16.74 -12.39
C LEU A 156 7.34 -15.46 -13.15
N ARG A 157 7.71 -14.40 -12.45
CA ARG A 157 8.05 -13.11 -13.06
C ARG A 157 9.41 -12.63 -12.58
N ASN A 158 10.31 -12.40 -13.52
CA ASN A 158 11.53 -11.68 -13.33
C ASN A 158 11.23 -10.17 -13.45
N THR A 159 11.44 -9.41 -12.39
CA THR A 159 11.19 -7.96 -12.42
C THR A 159 12.47 -7.14 -12.64
N THR A 160 13.60 -7.82 -12.80
CA THR A 160 14.90 -7.19 -13.01
C THR A 160 15.21 -6.97 -14.50
N GLU A 161 16.20 -6.15 -14.77
CA GLU A 161 16.71 -5.88 -16.12
C GLU A 161 17.74 -6.91 -16.60
N ARG A 162 17.95 -7.99 -15.87
CA ARG A 162 18.90 -9.07 -16.19
C ARG A 162 18.20 -10.42 -16.27
N ALA A 163 18.67 -11.29 -17.15
CA ALA A 163 18.21 -12.67 -17.21
C ALA A 163 18.59 -13.43 -15.94
N MET A 164 17.74 -14.36 -15.51
CA MET A 164 17.98 -15.25 -14.40
C MET A 164 17.50 -16.67 -14.67
N THR A 165 18.07 -17.62 -13.98
CA THR A 165 17.61 -19.01 -13.95
C THR A 165 17.25 -19.36 -12.52
N THR A 166 16.08 -19.94 -12.32
CA THR A 166 15.57 -20.35 -11.02
C THR A 166 15.16 -21.80 -11.02
N GLU A 167 15.33 -22.50 -9.91
CA GLU A 167 14.82 -23.84 -9.70
C GLU A 167 13.49 -23.75 -8.93
N VAL A 168 12.45 -24.34 -9.49
CA VAL A 168 11.12 -24.42 -8.87
C VAL A 168 10.91 -25.83 -8.33
N LYS A 169 10.66 -25.90 -7.01
CA LYS A 169 10.29 -27.12 -6.32
C LYS A 169 8.87 -26.98 -5.80
N ALA A 170 8.03 -27.95 -6.15
CA ALA A 170 6.69 -28.04 -5.62
C ALA A 170 6.54 -29.33 -4.82
N ALA A 171 5.78 -29.27 -3.75
CA ALA A 171 5.40 -30.43 -2.97
C ALA A 171 3.88 -30.41 -2.79
N LEU A 172 3.25 -31.52 -3.07
CA LEU A 172 1.83 -31.73 -2.80
C LEU A 172 1.72 -32.63 -1.57
N SER A 173 0.79 -32.33 -0.68
CA SER A 173 0.44 -33.20 0.44
C SER A 173 -1.03 -33.58 0.35
N ALA A 174 -1.32 -34.87 0.29
CA ALA A 174 -2.67 -35.40 0.36
C ALA A 174 -2.74 -36.36 1.57
N ASP A 175 -3.74 -36.19 2.43
CA ASP A 175 -3.94 -36.99 3.66
C ASP A 175 -2.67 -37.11 4.54
N GLY A 176 -1.90 -36.03 4.61
CA GLY A 176 -0.65 -35.97 5.36
C GLY A 176 0.53 -36.72 4.71
N LYS A 177 0.34 -37.27 3.50
CA LYS A 177 1.41 -37.93 2.75
C LYS A 177 1.99 -36.98 1.71
N PRO A 178 3.31 -36.75 1.72
CA PRO A 178 3.95 -35.91 0.71
C PRO A 178 4.01 -36.64 -0.62
N LEU A 179 3.59 -35.94 -1.69
CA LEU A 179 3.76 -36.35 -3.07
C LEU A 179 4.80 -35.43 -3.71
N PRO A 180 6.06 -35.84 -3.80
CA PRO A 180 7.10 -34.98 -4.37
C PRO A 180 6.86 -34.83 -5.89
N LEU A 181 6.94 -33.58 -6.36
CA LEU A 181 6.94 -33.26 -7.77
C LEU A 181 8.39 -33.01 -8.23
N ALA A 182 8.65 -33.30 -9.50
CA ALA A 182 9.98 -33.08 -10.07
C ALA A 182 10.31 -31.57 -10.05
N ALA A 183 11.54 -31.26 -9.63
CA ALA A 183 12.02 -29.89 -9.72
C ALA A 183 12.17 -29.46 -11.18
N GLN A 184 11.83 -28.22 -11.49
CA GLN A 184 11.96 -27.64 -12.81
C GLN A 184 12.93 -26.46 -12.80
N SER A 185 13.88 -26.45 -13.73
CA SER A 185 14.73 -25.31 -13.97
C SER A 185 14.06 -24.38 -14.99
N VAL A 186 13.86 -23.12 -14.61
CA VAL A 186 13.18 -22.13 -15.44
C VAL A 186 14.12 -20.96 -15.70
N ALA A 187 14.43 -20.73 -16.96
CA ALA A 187 15.15 -19.54 -17.40
C ALA A 187 14.13 -18.43 -17.72
N LEU A 188 14.42 -17.23 -17.25
CA LEU A 188 13.62 -16.02 -17.43
C LEU A 188 14.52 -14.92 -17.99
N ALA A 189 14.10 -14.32 -19.10
CA ALA A 189 14.74 -13.10 -19.60
C ALA A 189 14.43 -11.89 -18.70
N ALA A 190 15.08 -10.77 -18.94
CA ALA A 190 14.79 -9.51 -18.24
C ALA A 190 13.32 -9.12 -18.43
N GLY A 191 12.60 -8.86 -17.32
CA GLY A 191 11.19 -8.47 -17.34
C GLY A 191 10.20 -9.57 -17.74
N GLU A 192 10.66 -10.79 -18.02
CA GLU A 192 9.82 -11.89 -18.50
C GLU A 192 8.91 -12.44 -17.40
N ALA A 193 7.69 -12.81 -17.80
CA ALA A 193 6.77 -13.61 -17.01
C ALA A 193 6.52 -14.94 -17.74
N LYS A 194 6.62 -16.06 -17.04
CA LYS A 194 6.46 -17.40 -17.58
C LYS A 194 5.53 -18.23 -16.70
N GLU A 195 4.56 -18.86 -17.34
CA GLU A 195 3.67 -19.81 -16.69
C GLU A 195 4.29 -21.20 -16.63
N ILE A 196 4.14 -21.87 -15.50
CA ILE A 196 4.65 -23.21 -15.21
C ILE A 196 3.57 -24.09 -14.59
#